data_4ebc1519a01ce0ce879b058e3bc1526c
#
_entry.id   4ebc1519a01ce0ce879b058e3bc1526c
#
_cell.length_a   1.000
_cell.length_b   1.000
_cell.length_c   1.000
_cell.angle_alpha   90.00
_cell.angle_beta   90.00
_cell.angle_gamma   90.00
#
_symmetry.space_group_name_H-M   'P 1'
#
loop_
_entity.id
_entity.type
_entity.pdbx_description
1 polymer ?
#
loop_
_entity_poly.entity_id
_entity_poly.type
_entity_poly.pdbx_seq_one_letter_code
_entity_poly.pdbx_strand_id
1 'polypeptide(L)'
;MTSQTLREARKYEEAVEKNIAKEERPEFHLCSRVGWMNDPNGFCHYNGMYHLFYQYYPYESKWGPMHWGHAVSRDLLHWEHLPAALAPDEIYDRDGCFSGSALTLPDGRHLLMYTSVIKERQENGVIRDIQTQSLAVGDGLDYQK
;
A
#
# COMPACT_ATOMS: atom_id res chain seq x y z
N MET A 1 -0.95 13.55 10.26
CA MET A 1 -1.73 14.10 9.10
C MET A 1 -1.32 13.33 7.85
N THR A 2 -2.28 12.94 7.01
CA THR A 2 -2.00 12.29 5.72
C THR A 2 -1.15 13.20 4.83
N SER A 3 -0.08 12.68 4.24
CA SER A 3 0.81 13.44 3.34
C SER A 3 0.11 13.91 2.06
N GLN A 4 0.69 14.86 1.36
CA GLN A 4 0.14 15.32 0.07
C GLN A 4 0.17 14.18 -0.95
N THR A 5 1.28 13.47 -1.08
CA THR A 5 1.45 12.33 -2.01
C THR A 5 0.39 11.25 -1.79
N LEU A 6 0.15 10.87 -0.52
CA LEU A 6 -0.89 9.87 -0.22
C LEU A 6 -2.30 10.39 -0.52
N ARG A 7 -2.59 11.66 -0.25
CA ARG A 7 -3.89 12.25 -0.63
C ARG A 7 -4.09 12.28 -2.14
N GLU A 8 -3.05 12.58 -2.91
CA GLU A 8 -3.11 12.58 -4.38
C GLU A 8 -3.36 11.17 -4.92
N ALA A 9 -2.68 10.15 -4.38
CA ALA A 9 -2.91 8.75 -4.74
C ALA A 9 -4.36 8.33 -4.46
N ARG A 10 -4.87 8.62 -3.27
CA ARG A 10 -6.27 8.33 -2.87
C ARG A 10 -7.30 9.03 -3.76
N LYS A 11 -7.07 10.28 -4.08
CA LYS A 11 -7.94 11.05 -4.99
C LYS A 11 -7.92 10.46 -6.41
N TYR A 12 -6.74 10.05 -6.88
CA TYR A 12 -6.58 9.46 -8.20
C TYR A 12 -7.32 8.11 -8.30
N GLU A 13 -7.08 7.20 -7.35
CA GLU A 13 -7.74 5.89 -7.36
C GLU A 13 -9.26 6.00 -7.27
N GLU A 14 -9.80 6.92 -6.47
CA GLU A 14 -11.24 7.17 -6.39
C GLU A 14 -11.84 7.68 -7.71
N ALA A 15 -11.09 8.53 -8.43
CA ALA A 15 -11.53 9.08 -9.70
C ALA A 15 -11.50 8.02 -10.82
N VAL A 16 -10.45 7.20 -10.87
CA VAL A 16 -10.25 6.19 -11.93
C VAL A 16 -11.14 4.97 -11.72
N GLU A 17 -11.34 4.53 -10.48
CA GLU A 17 -12.18 3.38 -10.15
C GLU A 17 -13.59 3.48 -10.73
N LYS A 18 -14.15 4.68 -10.77
CA LYS A 18 -15.50 4.97 -11.33
C LYS A 18 -15.65 4.61 -12.81
N ASN A 19 -14.52 4.50 -13.52
CA ASN A 19 -14.49 4.18 -14.95
C ASN A 19 -14.26 2.68 -15.23
N ILE A 20 -14.03 1.87 -14.19
CA ILE A 20 -13.81 0.42 -14.34
C ILE A 20 -15.17 -0.26 -14.21
N ALA A 21 -15.61 -0.94 -15.27
CA ALA A 21 -16.86 -1.67 -15.24
C ALA A 21 -16.77 -2.88 -14.30
N LYS A 22 -17.89 -3.23 -13.68
CA LYS A 22 -17.94 -4.36 -12.73
C LYS A 22 -17.49 -5.67 -13.39
N GLU A 23 -17.83 -5.85 -14.65
CA GLU A 23 -17.53 -7.02 -15.47
C GLU A 23 -16.03 -7.17 -15.81
N GLU A 24 -15.25 -6.10 -15.62
CA GLU A 24 -13.79 -6.12 -15.77
C GLU A 24 -13.06 -6.61 -14.51
N ARG A 25 -13.80 -6.81 -13.42
CA ARG A 25 -13.26 -7.32 -12.15
C ARG A 25 -13.55 -8.80 -11.98
N PRO A 26 -12.60 -9.57 -11.40
CA PRO A 26 -12.87 -10.95 -11.04
C PRO A 26 -13.99 -11.04 -10.00
N GLU A 27 -14.84 -12.07 -10.10
CA GLU A 27 -15.99 -12.24 -9.20
C GLU A 27 -15.58 -12.58 -7.77
N PHE A 28 -14.47 -13.30 -7.57
CA PHE A 28 -14.05 -13.84 -6.27
C PHE A 28 -12.55 -13.77 -5.98
N HIS A 29 -11.77 -13.10 -6.83
CA HIS A 29 -10.36 -12.83 -6.54
C HIS A 29 -10.18 -11.35 -6.21
N LEU A 30 -9.35 -11.07 -5.20
CA LEU A 30 -8.90 -9.70 -4.97
C LEU A 30 -8.03 -9.26 -6.16
N CYS A 31 -8.36 -8.13 -6.73
CA CYS A 31 -7.53 -7.40 -7.69
C CYS A 31 -7.17 -6.04 -7.13
N SER A 32 -6.26 -5.29 -7.76
CA SER A 32 -6.00 -3.91 -7.38
C SER A 32 -7.25 -3.04 -7.55
N ARG A 33 -7.37 -2.01 -6.74
CA ARG A 33 -8.42 -1.00 -6.89
C ARG A 33 -8.34 -0.35 -8.28
N VAL A 34 -7.13 0.08 -8.67
CA VAL A 34 -6.75 0.58 -9.99
C VAL A 34 -5.27 0.22 -10.25
N GLY A 35 -4.74 0.49 -11.44
CA GLY A 35 -3.33 0.41 -11.74
C GLY A 35 -2.69 -0.98 -11.56
N TRP A 36 -1.56 -1.05 -10.88
CA TRP A 36 -0.72 -2.23 -10.71
C TRP A 36 -0.77 -2.78 -9.28
N MET A 37 -0.78 -4.12 -9.14
CA MET A 37 -0.53 -4.79 -7.87
C MET A 37 0.44 -5.97 -8.04
N ASN A 38 1.20 -6.28 -6.98
CA ASN A 38 2.00 -7.50 -6.87
C ASN A 38 1.91 -8.06 -5.45
N ASP A 39 3.00 -8.17 -4.69
CA ASP A 39 3.09 -8.91 -3.43
C ASP A 39 2.01 -8.55 -2.41
N PRO A 40 1.34 -9.54 -1.80
CA PRO A 40 0.52 -9.30 -0.61
C PRO A 40 1.40 -8.91 0.57
N ASN A 41 0.93 -7.96 1.37
CA ASN A 41 1.63 -7.41 2.53
C ASN A 41 0.71 -7.40 3.74
N GLY A 42 1.28 -7.43 4.93
CA GLY A 42 0.61 -7.11 6.18
C GLY A 42 -0.73 -7.81 6.41
N PHE A 43 -0.88 -9.05 5.89
CA PHE A 43 -2.11 -9.82 6.11
C PHE A 43 -2.30 -10.08 7.59
N CYS A 44 -3.41 -9.62 8.15
CA CYS A 44 -3.71 -9.72 9.57
C CYS A 44 -5.20 -9.63 9.86
N HIS A 45 -5.58 -9.98 11.09
CA HIS A 45 -6.91 -9.71 11.62
C HIS A 45 -6.83 -8.54 12.60
N TYR A 46 -7.56 -7.47 12.33
CA TYR A 46 -7.56 -6.25 13.15
C TYR A 46 -8.97 -5.65 13.20
N ASN A 47 -9.43 -5.25 14.39
CA ASN A 47 -10.74 -4.65 14.63
C ASN A 47 -11.92 -5.43 14.00
N GLY A 48 -11.87 -6.78 14.07
CA GLY A 48 -12.95 -7.66 13.59
C GLY A 48 -13.00 -7.85 12.07
N MET A 49 -11.97 -7.40 11.35
CA MET A 49 -11.83 -7.53 9.89
C MET A 49 -10.48 -8.19 9.56
N TYR A 50 -10.45 -8.95 8.49
CA TYR A 50 -9.19 -9.31 7.83
C TYR A 50 -8.72 -8.13 7.00
N HIS A 51 -7.48 -7.73 7.19
CA HIS A 51 -6.82 -6.68 6.42
C HIS A 51 -5.79 -7.32 5.51
N LEU A 52 -5.77 -6.93 4.26
CA LEU A 52 -4.75 -7.28 3.29
C LEU A 52 -4.24 -6.01 2.63
N PHE A 53 -2.97 -5.77 2.80
CA PHE A 53 -2.24 -4.75 2.06
C PHE A 53 -1.53 -5.42 0.88
N TYR A 54 -1.12 -4.62 -0.11
CA TYR A 54 -0.42 -5.15 -1.27
C TYR A 54 0.47 -4.07 -1.90
N GLN A 55 1.54 -4.50 -2.55
CA GLN A 55 2.34 -3.62 -3.39
C GLN A 55 1.48 -3.02 -4.47
N TYR A 56 1.52 -1.70 -4.61
CA TYR A 56 0.54 -0.96 -5.37
C TYR A 56 1.16 0.25 -6.10
N TYR A 57 0.86 0.37 -7.38
CA TYR A 57 1.13 1.60 -8.11
C TYR A 57 -0.17 2.08 -8.77
N PRO A 58 -0.82 3.14 -8.24
CA PRO A 58 -2.16 3.53 -8.68
C PRO A 58 -2.22 4.13 -10.09
N TYR A 59 -1.14 4.72 -10.57
CA TYR A 59 -1.16 5.61 -11.71
C TYR A 59 -1.08 4.91 -13.07
N GLU A 60 -0.54 3.70 -13.14
CA GLU A 60 -0.35 2.96 -14.38
C GLU A 60 -0.46 1.44 -14.15
N SER A 61 -0.83 0.69 -15.20
CA SER A 61 -0.88 -0.79 -15.15
C SER A 61 0.52 -1.41 -15.37
N LYS A 62 1.52 -0.83 -14.71
CA LYS A 62 2.91 -1.32 -14.68
C LYS A 62 3.56 -0.99 -13.35
N TRP A 63 4.68 -1.65 -13.08
CA TRP A 63 5.47 -1.39 -11.89
C TRP A 63 5.97 0.06 -11.84
N GLY A 64 5.92 0.71 -10.69
CA GLY A 64 6.38 2.09 -10.44
C GLY A 64 6.78 2.29 -8.97
N PRO A 65 6.97 3.51 -8.50
CA PRO A 65 7.22 3.77 -7.08
C PRO A 65 6.08 3.22 -6.21
N MET A 66 6.39 2.12 -5.49
CA MET A 66 5.38 1.35 -4.78
C MET A 66 4.75 2.12 -3.63
N HIS A 67 3.45 2.07 -3.61
CA HIS A 67 2.55 2.39 -2.51
C HIS A 67 2.13 1.08 -1.83
N TRP A 68 1.36 1.17 -0.77
CA TRP A 68 0.56 0.05 -0.27
C TRP A 68 -0.91 0.30 -0.55
N GLY A 69 -1.49 -0.55 -1.39
CA GLY A 69 -2.93 -0.67 -1.52
C GLY A 69 -3.51 -1.39 -0.31
N HIS A 70 -4.82 -1.29 -0.10
CA HIS A 70 -5.48 -1.81 1.08
C HIS A 70 -6.85 -2.38 0.74
N ALA A 71 -7.16 -3.54 1.28
CA ALA A 71 -8.48 -4.14 1.23
C ALA A 71 -8.82 -4.83 2.56
N VAL A 72 -10.11 -4.94 2.85
CA VAL A 72 -10.62 -5.63 4.05
C VAL A 72 -11.68 -6.65 3.68
N SER A 73 -11.82 -7.68 4.53
CA SER A 73 -12.83 -8.73 4.38
C SER A 73 -13.31 -9.24 5.74
N ARG A 74 -14.54 -9.72 5.80
CA ARG A 74 -15.09 -10.45 6.96
C ARG A 74 -14.96 -11.96 6.84
N ASP A 75 -14.85 -12.47 5.61
CA ASP A 75 -14.97 -13.90 5.29
C ASP A 75 -13.84 -14.43 4.40
N LEU A 76 -12.89 -13.60 4.00
CA LEU A 76 -11.77 -13.89 3.09
C LEU A 76 -12.19 -14.16 1.63
N LEU A 77 -13.46 -14.05 1.31
CA LEU A 77 -14.01 -14.25 -0.03
C LEU A 77 -14.46 -12.93 -0.65
N HIS A 78 -15.14 -12.11 0.14
CA HIS A 78 -15.63 -10.81 -0.30
C HIS A 78 -14.74 -9.71 0.26
N TRP A 79 -14.14 -8.93 -0.63
CA TRP A 79 -13.17 -7.88 -0.30
C TRP A 79 -13.71 -6.52 -0.65
N GLU A 80 -13.51 -5.58 0.25
CA GLU A 80 -13.78 -4.15 0.05
C GLU A 80 -12.46 -3.40 -0.04
N HIS A 81 -12.29 -2.58 -1.09
CA HIS A 81 -11.14 -1.69 -1.20
C HIS A 81 -11.24 -0.53 -0.22
N LEU A 82 -10.20 -0.32 0.52
CA LEU A 82 -9.97 0.89 1.30
C LEU A 82 -8.99 1.81 0.55
N PRO A 83 -8.93 3.10 0.93
CA PRO A 83 -7.92 4.00 0.38
C PRO A 83 -6.50 3.49 0.62
N ALA A 84 -5.59 3.78 -0.30
CA ALA A 84 -4.18 3.43 -0.16
C ALA A 84 -3.63 3.79 1.24
N ALA A 85 -2.91 2.85 1.85
CA ALA A 85 -2.42 2.99 3.22
C ALA A 85 -1.11 3.76 3.31
N LEU A 86 -0.16 3.50 2.39
CA LEU A 86 1.15 4.16 2.35
C LEU A 86 1.45 4.67 0.95
N ALA A 87 2.17 5.77 0.88
CA ALA A 87 2.78 6.32 -0.33
C ALA A 87 4.27 6.57 -0.09
N PRO A 88 5.12 6.64 -1.13
CA PRO A 88 6.52 7.03 -1.01
C PRO A 88 6.63 8.54 -0.82
N ASP A 89 6.45 9.02 0.40
CA ASP A 89 6.26 10.42 0.76
C ASP A 89 7.29 10.95 1.77
N GLU A 90 8.22 10.09 2.19
CA GLU A 90 9.32 10.47 3.07
C GLU A 90 10.65 10.41 2.32
N ILE A 91 11.64 11.16 2.81
CA ILE A 91 12.96 11.20 2.17
C ILE A 91 13.62 9.82 2.11
N TYR A 92 13.33 8.95 3.09
CA TYR A 92 13.91 7.61 3.20
C TYR A 92 13.13 6.54 2.44
N ASP A 93 11.95 6.83 1.89
CA ASP A 93 11.17 5.91 1.07
C ASP A 93 10.72 6.50 -0.28
N ARG A 94 11.33 7.59 -0.70
CA ARG A 94 10.95 8.34 -1.90
C ARG A 94 10.89 7.54 -3.20
N ASP A 95 11.55 6.38 -3.25
CA ASP A 95 11.58 5.49 -4.43
C ASP A 95 10.67 4.26 -4.24
N GLY A 96 10.04 4.09 -3.08
CA GLY A 96 9.04 3.07 -2.84
C GLY A 96 8.86 2.64 -1.39
N CYS A 97 7.64 2.24 -1.07
CA CYS A 97 7.28 1.48 0.12
C CYS A 97 7.17 0.01 -0.28
N PHE A 98 8.23 -0.79 -0.07
CA PHE A 98 8.27 -2.19 -0.46
C PHE A 98 7.65 -3.09 0.61
N SER A 99 7.66 -4.39 0.34
CA SER A 99 6.93 -5.40 1.11
C SER A 99 7.29 -5.42 2.59
N GLY A 100 6.33 -5.88 3.38
CA GLY A 100 6.45 -5.97 4.83
C GLY A 100 5.25 -6.65 5.48
N SER A 101 5.08 -6.43 6.77
CA SER A 101 4.09 -7.09 7.62
C SER A 101 3.27 -6.10 8.45
N ALA A 102 2.26 -6.61 9.14
CA ALA A 102 1.43 -5.84 10.06
C ALA A 102 1.23 -6.59 11.38
N LEU A 103 1.02 -5.85 12.45
CA LEU A 103 0.65 -6.41 13.74
C LEU A 103 -0.17 -5.41 14.56
N THR A 104 -0.88 -5.92 15.58
CA THR A 104 -1.55 -5.09 16.57
C THR A 104 -0.61 -4.83 17.74
N LEU A 105 -0.44 -3.55 18.09
CA LEU A 105 0.34 -3.15 19.27
C LEU A 105 -0.43 -3.45 20.57
N PRO A 106 0.26 -3.56 21.73
CA PRO A 106 -0.40 -3.80 23.02
C PRO A 106 -1.42 -2.74 23.42
N ASP A 107 -1.31 -1.53 22.90
CA ASP A 107 -2.25 -0.43 23.11
C ASP A 107 -3.44 -0.42 22.13
N GLY A 108 -3.53 -1.44 21.26
CA GLY A 108 -4.62 -1.61 20.30
C GLY A 108 -4.41 -0.89 18.96
N ARG A 109 -3.34 -0.11 18.81
CA ARG A 109 -3.04 0.51 17.51
C ARG A 109 -2.54 -0.53 16.50
N HIS A 110 -2.72 -0.24 15.22
CA HIS A 110 -2.21 -1.06 14.12
C HIS A 110 -0.83 -0.56 13.69
N LEU A 111 0.13 -1.45 13.55
CA LEU A 111 1.48 -1.15 13.10
C LEU A 111 1.74 -1.86 11.77
N LEU A 112 2.20 -1.11 10.79
CA LEU A 112 2.78 -1.62 9.56
C LEU A 112 4.30 -1.50 9.64
N MET A 113 5.00 -2.59 9.36
CA MET A 113 6.45 -2.61 9.16
C MET A 113 6.71 -2.87 7.69
N TYR A 114 7.35 -1.93 7.01
CA TYR A 114 7.58 -1.97 5.58
C TYR A 114 9.05 -1.69 5.24
N THR A 115 9.44 -2.02 4.02
CA THR A 115 10.78 -1.73 3.53
C THR A 115 10.77 -0.40 2.77
N SER A 116 11.45 0.58 3.31
CA SER A 116 11.70 1.87 2.64
C SER A 116 12.80 1.74 1.62
N VAL A 117 12.62 2.36 0.46
CA VAL A 117 13.59 2.29 -0.63
C VAL A 117 13.99 3.68 -1.09
N ILE A 118 15.30 3.88 -1.21
CA ILE A 118 15.89 4.99 -1.96
C ILE A 118 16.86 4.45 -3.01
N LYS A 119 16.92 5.12 -4.17
CA LYS A 119 17.85 4.78 -5.24
C LYS A 119 19.04 5.74 -5.22
N GLU A 120 20.22 5.18 -5.11
CA GLU A 120 21.46 5.94 -5.12
C GLU A 120 22.30 5.58 -6.34
N ARG A 121 22.80 6.62 -7.02
CA ARG A 121 23.80 6.43 -8.07
C ARG A 121 25.18 6.34 -7.44
N GLN A 122 25.83 5.19 -7.65
CA GLN A 122 27.20 4.95 -7.21
C GLN A 122 28.20 5.69 -8.11
N GLU A 123 29.46 5.85 -7.66
CA GLU A 123 30.52 6.52 -8.42
C GLU A 123 30.78 5.87 -9.79
N ASN A 124 30.60 4.56 -9.91
CA ASN A 124 30.70 3.80 -11.15
C ASN A 124 29.47 3.95 -12.08
N GLY A 125 28.49 4.81 -11.72
CA GLY A 125 27.27 5.07 -12.49
C GLY A 125 26.15 4.05 -12.30
N VAL A 126 26.38 2.97 -11.54
CA VAL A 126 25.34 1.97 -11.23
C VAL A 126 24.34 2.55 -10.24
N ILE A 127 23.04 2.31 -10.48
CA ILE A 127 21.98 2.64 -9.51
C ILE A 127 21.82 1.45 -8.57
N ARG A 128 21.86 1.72 -7.27
CA ARG A 128 21.68 0.74 -6.22
C ARG A 128 20.47 1.11 -5.35
N ASP A 129 19.64 0.13 -5.04
CA ASP A 129 18.56 0.27 -4.06
C ASP A 129 19.16 0.15 -2.65
N ILE A 130 18.96 1.18 -1.85
CA ILE A 130 19.21 1.16 -0.40
C ILE A 130 17.88 0.87 0.27
N GLN A 131 17.83 -0.21 1.01
CA GLN A 131 16.62 -0.71 1.66
C GLN A 131 16.80 -0.66 3.18
N THR A 132 15.80 -0.08 3.86
CA THR A 132 15.75 -0.01 5.34
C THR A 132 14.37 -0.37 5.84
N GLN A 133 14.29 -0.88 7.07
CA GLN A 133 13.00 -1.15 7.71
C GLN A 133 12.42 0.13 8.29
N SER A 134 11.15 0.38 8.00
CA SER A 134 10.40 1.53 8.50
C SER A 134 9.07 1.11 9.10
N LEU A 135 8.53 1.95 9.95
CA LEU A 135 7.29 1.70 10.67
C LEU A 135 6.26 2.78 10.34
N ALA A 136 5.00 2.37 10.27
CA ALA A 136 3.87 3.29 10.23
C ALA A 136 2.80 2.81 11.21
N VAL A 137 2.34 3.70 12.08
CA VAL A 137 1.36 3.37 13.12
C VAL A 137 0.05 4.08 12.85
N GLY A 138 -1.06 3.36 12.98
CA GLY A 138 -2.38 3.89 12.67
C GLY A 138 -3.54 3.16 13.33
N ASP A 139 -4.71 3.35 12.78
CA ASP A 139 -5.99 2.85 13.29
C ASP A 139 -6.66 1.79 12.39
N GLY A 140 -5.95 1.35 11.37
CA GLY A 140 -6.49 0.42 10.36
C GLY A 140 -6.94 1.13 9.06
N LEU A 141 -6.91 2.44 9.01
CA LEU A 141 -7.24 3.25 7.83
C LEU A 141 -6.15 4.28 7.53
N ASP A 142 -5.80 5.10 8.51
CA ASP A 142 -4.77 6.13 8.40
C ASP A 142 -3.54 5.75 9.22
N TYR A 143 -2.37 5.96 8.63
CA TYR A 143 -1.08 5.62 9.22
C TYR A 143 -0.14 6.82 9.22
N GLN A 144 0.68 6.91 10.26
CA GLN A 144 1.76 7.89 10.40
C GLN A 144 3.10 7.15 10.44
N LYS A 145 4.00 7.56 9.59
CA LYS A 145 5.40 7.13 9.56
C LYS A 145 6.24 7.82 10.62
#